data_a883254ae93dffcc6f4b0c9433ce04d2
#
_entry.id   a883254ae93dffcc6f4b0c9433ce04d2
#
_cell.length_a   1.000
_cell.length_b   1.000
_cell.length_c   1.000
_cell.angle_alpha   90.00
_cell.angle_beta   90.00
_cell.angle_gamma   90.00
#
_symmetry.space_group_name_H-M   'P 1'
#
loop_
_entity.id
_entity.type
_entity.pdbx_description
1 polymer ?
#
loop_
_entity_poly.entity_id
_entity_poly.type
_entity_poly.pdbx_seq_one_letter_code
_entity_poly.pdbx_strand_id
1 'polypeptide(L)'
;MKKYKKLIILGIFLIVLTGCTQYLDGNQQIIPDKIITLDQSWSHAWKIEKSWFGAIFVWPLAQALNFFEIYIGAFGSIALVSILIKLVTIRSSIKSTVQQQKMQLIGPDQARIEAKYKGRDDQQAKMQKATELQALYKKHDINPFGAMGGLLLSFPIMIAMYQAVGRAGNVIQGTFLGETLAGTPKMGFAEGNYVYIGIFVFMGIAQFASMWVPQYLAKRKVKLRPGDKKPETPGQSMMYVSLIMIVALGFSWPIGMSLYWMVTSLVTITQTLLIDWKYTDK
;
A
#
# COMPACT_ATOMS: atom_id res chain seq x y z
N MET A 1 -7.25 14.90 -25.94
CA MET A 1 -7.58 14.68 -24.51
C MET A 1 -6.84 13.51 -23.86
N LYS A 2 -6.59 12.34 -24.50
CA LYS A 2 -5.87 11.18 -23.89
C LYS A 2 -4.41 11.45 -23.50
N LYS A 3 -3.69 12.31 -24.26
CA LYS A 3 -2.27 12.64 -24.02
C LYS A 3 -2.08 13.47 -22.74
N TYR A 4 -2.99 14.40 -22.47
CA TYR A 4 -2.94 15.28 -21.27
C TYR A 4 -3.31 14.54 -19.97
N LYS A 5 -4.16 13.49 -20.03
CA LYS A 5 -4.50 12.69 -18.83
C LYS A 5 -3.27 12.01 -18.22
N LYS A 6 -2.34 11.51 -19.04
CA LYS A 6 -1.09 10.91 -18.55
C LYS A 6 -0.17 11.96 -17.90
N LEU A 7 -0.09 13.16 -18.49
CA LEU A 7 0.68 14.28 -17.94
C LEU A 7 0.08 14.80 -16.64
N ILE A 8 -1.25 14.87 -16.53
CA ILE A 8 -1.95 15.26 -15.30
C ILE A 8 -1.68 14.23 -14.19
N ILE A 9 -1.79 12.93 -14.49
CA ILE A 9 -1.50 11.87 -13.51
C ILE A 9 -0.04 11.92 -13.06
N LEU A 10 0.90 12.11 -14.00
CA LEU A 10 2.32 12.27 -13.69
C LEU A 10 2.57 13.55 -12.87
N GLY A 11 1.89 14.66 -13.20
CA GLY A 11 1.97 15.91 -12.45
C GLY A 11 1.45 15.76 -11.01
N ILE A 12 0.31 15.11 -10.81
CA ILE A 12 -0.24 14.81 -9.48
C ILE A 12 0.74 13.91 -8.70
N PHE A 13 1.31 12.89 -9.34
CA PHE A 13 2.27 12.00 -8.71
C PHE A 13 3.55 12.74 -8.29
N LEU A 14 4.06 13.64 -9.12
CA LEU A 14 5.22 14.48 -8.80
C LEU A 14 4.92 15.46 -7.66
N ILE A 15 3.73 16.09 -7.64
CA ILE A 15 3.29 17.00 -6.56
C ILE A 15 3.18 16.25 -5.21
N VAL A 16 2.71 15.00 -5.24
CA VAL A 16 2.67 14.16 -4.03
C VAL A 16 4.08 13.82 -3.54
N LEU A 17 5.01 13.54 -4.46
CA LEU A 17 6.41 13.22 -4.12
C LEU A 17 7.17 14.41 -3.53
N THR A 18 6.91 15.65 -3.98
CA THR A 18 7.59 16.84 -3.43
C THR A 18 7.20 17.15 -1.99
N GLY A 19 6.04 16.65 -1.51
CA GLY A 19 5.64 16.77 -0.11
C GLY A 19 6.35 15.83 0.87
N CYS A 20 7.09 14.82 0.38
CA CYS A 20 7.60 13.74 1.23
C CYS A 20 8.75 14.12 2.16
N THR A 21 9.49 15.19 1.90
CA THR A 21 10.72 15.56 2.66
C THR A 21 10.68 16.92 3.34
N GLN A 22 9.59 17.67 3.20
CA GLN A 22 9.50 19.06 3.72
C GLN A 22 9.49 19.16 5.25
N TYR A 23 9.41 18.04 5.97
CA TYR A 23 9.42 17.98 7.43
C TYR A 23 10.73 17.44 8.01
N LEU A 24 11.69 17.07 7.16
CA LEU A 24 13.01 16.59 7.58
C LEU A 24 14.06 17.66 7.30
N ASP A 25 15.04 17.75 8.19
CA ASP A 25 16.22 18.59 8.01
C ASP A 25 17.27 17.90 7.10
N GLY A 26 18.43 18.57 6.90
CA GLY A 26 19.53 18.03 6.11
C GLY A 26 20.16 16.74 6.67
N ASN A 27 19.93 16.44 7.94
CA ASN A 27 20.38 15.23 8.63
C ASN A 27 19.28 14.14 8.71
N GLN A 28 18.17 14.33 7.99
CA GLN A 28 16.99 13.45 8.02
C GLN A 28 16.29 13.38 9.39
N GLN A 29 16.47 14.38 10.24
CA GLN A 29 15.77 14.52 11.50
C GLN A 29 14.50 15.37 11.30
N ILE A 30 13.48 15.10 12.11
CA ILE A 30 12.22 15.84 12.04
C ILE A 30 12.46 17.26 12.55
N ILE A 31 12.10 18.24 11.73
CA ILE A 31 12.16 19.66 12.09
C ILE A 31 11.19 19.88 13.25
N PRO A 32 11.61 20.41 14.43
CA PRO A 32 10.76 20.54 15.61
C PRO A 32 9.45 21.28 15.34
N ASP A 33 9.47 22.34 14.54
CA ASP A 33 8.29 23.12 14.16
C ASP A 33 7.29 22.33 13.29
N LYS A 34 7.69 21.16 12.79
CA LYS A 34 6.85 20.26 11.98
C LYS A 34 6.21 19.14 12.80
N ILE A 35 6.52 19.04 14.07
CA ILE A 35 5.83 18.11 14.99
C ILE A 35 4.40 18.62 15.19
N ILE A 36 3.46 17.71 15.12
CA ILE A 36 2.03 17.99 15.26
C ILE A 36 1.58 17.59 16.66
N THR A 37 1.07 18.58 17.42
CA THR A 37 0.60 18.40 18.78
C THR A 37 -0.91 18.66 18.88
N LEU A 38 -1.57 18.20 19.95
CA LEU A 38 -3.02 18.29 20.11
C LEU A 38 -3.55 19.71 20.27
N ASP A 39 -2.74 20.61 20.78
CA ASP A 39 -3.08 22.04 20.98
C ASP A 39 -3.12 22.85 19.69
N GLN A 40 -2.57 22.29 18.59
CA GLN A 40 -2.53 22.97 17.30
C GLN A 40 -3.88 22.97 16.61
N SER A 41 -4.35 24.14 16.18
CA SER A 41 -5.59 24.28 15.39
C SER A 41 -5.37 23.96 13.91
N TRP A 42 -6.43 23.65 13.20
CA TRP A 42 -6.38 23.39 11.75
C TRP A 42 -5.90 24.61 10.94
N SER A 43 -6.22 25.82 11.38
CA SER A 43 -5.70 27.04 10.75
C SER A 43 -4.18 27.14 10.87
N HIS A 44 -3.60 26.60 11.96
CA HIS A 44 -2.16 26.50 12.17
C HIS A 44 -1.52 25.51 11.18
N ALA A 45 -2.20 24.40 10.89
CA ALA A 45 -1.74 23.40 9.92
C ALA A 45 -1.47 24.00 8.55
N TRP A 46 -2.32 24.89 8.04
CA TRP A 46 -2.11 25.55 6.75
C TRP A 46 -0.86 26.44 6.71
N LYS A 47 -0.53 27.06 7.82
CA LYS A 47 0.68 27.92 7.96
C LYS A 47 1.96 27.09 8.01
N ILE A 48 1.95 25.97 8.75
CA ILE A 48 3.10 25.10 8.92
C ILE A 48 3.34 24.23 7.69
N GLU A 49 2.27 23.59 7.17
CA GLU A 49 2.40 22.60 6.12
C GLU A 49 2.81 23.19 4.76
N LYS A 50 2.41 24.43 4.49
CA LYS A 50 2.62 25.07 3.17
C LYS A 50 2.17 24.20 1.99
N SER A 51 1.41 23.14 2.27
CA SER A 51 0.96 22.13 1.31
C SER A 51 -0.45 21.68 1.67
N TRP A 52 -1.33 21.67 0.68
CA TRP A 52 -2.70 21.19 0.84
C TRP A 52 -2.77 19.74 1.30
N PHE A 53 -1.83 18.89 0.85
CA PHE A 53 -1.77 17.49 1.22
C PHE A 53 -1.46 17.31 2.72
N GLY A 54 -0.50 18.08 3.24
CA GLY A 54 -0.16 18.08 4.66
C GLY A 54 -1.34 18.52 5.52
N ALA A 55 -1.98 19.65 5.16
CA ALA A 55 -3.08 20.21 5.94
C ALA A 55 -4.36 19.36 5.90
N ILE A 56 -4.69 18.72 4.75
CA ILE A 56 -5.94 17.96 4.58
C ILE A 56 -5.80 16.50 5.01
N PHE A 57 -4.65 15.86 4.78
CA PHE A 57 -4.48 14.44 5.07
C PHE A 57 -3.56 14.17 6.26
N VAL A 58 -2.37 14.76 6.30
CA VAL A 58 -1.39 14.44 7.33
C VAL A 58 -1.81 14.95 8.69
N TRP A 59 -2.21 16.22 8.76
CA TRP A 59 -2.57 16.85 10.03
C TRP A 59 -3.75 16.17 10.73
N PRO A 60 -4.92 15.88 10.06
CA PRO A 60 -6.00 15.19 10.74
C PRO A 60 -5.64 13.78 11.21
N LEU A 61 -4.80 13.07 10.44
CA LEU A 61 -4.32 11.75 10.84
C LEU A 61 -3.40 11.83 12.05
N ALA A 62 -2.47 12.79 12.08
CA ALA A 62 -1.60 13.02 13.22
C ALA A 62 -2.38 13.45 14.48
N GLN A 63 -3.41 14.28 14.33
CA GLN A 63 -4.32 14.63 15.42
C GLN A 63 -5.08 13.41 15.95
N ALA A 64 -5.61 12.56 15.06
CA ALA A 64 -6.26 11.33 15.47
C ALA A 64 -5.29 10.38 16.21
N LEU A 65 -4.06 10.25 15.70
CA LEU A 65 -3.01 9.46 16.33
C LEU A 65 -2.68 9.98 17.74
N ASN A 66 -2.45 11.28 17.90
CA ASN A 66 -2.17 11.92 19.18
C ASN A 66 -3.34 11.76 20.16
N PHE A 67 -4.58 11.92 19.68
CA PHE A 67 -5.77 11.78 20.52
C PHE A 67 -5.93 10.36 21.05
N PHE A 68 -5.86 9.36 20.18
CA PHE A 68 -6.04 7.98 20.61
C PHE A 68 -4.85 7.47 21.43
N GLU A 69 -3.66 8.00 21.20
CA GLU A 69 -2.47 7.60 21.97
C GLU A 69 -2.67 7.76 23.47
N ILE A 70 -3.31 8.84 23.92
CA ILE A 70 -3.59 9.11 25.35
C ILE A 70 -4.36 7.97 26.02
N TYR A 71 -5.25 7.30 25.27
CA TYR A 71 -6.16 6.27 25.83
C TYR A 71 -5.65 4.85 25.65
N ILE A 72 -4.98 4.57 24.55
CA ILE A 72 -4.65 3.20 24.13
C ILE A 72 -3.16 3.01 23.76
N GLY A 73 -2.34 4.03 24.05
CA GLY A 73 -0.92 4.04 23.77
C GLY A 73 -0.59 4.13 22.27
N ALA A 74 0.70 4.28 21.98
CA ALA A 74 1.17 4.59 20.64
C ALA A 74 0.87 3.48 19.59
N PHE A 75 1.09 2.22 19.93
CA PHE A 75 0.73 1.11 19.04
C PHE A 75 -0.78 1.01 18.83
N GLY A 76 -1.56 1.12 19.90
CA GLY A 76 -3.02 1.08 19.84
C GLY A 76 -3.58 2.17 18.94
N SER A 77 -3.05 3.40 19.03
CA SER A 77 -3.45 4.52 18.19
C SER A 77 -3.16 4.27 16.72
N ILE A 78 -1.95 3.77 16.38
CA ILE A 78 -1.60 3.40 15.01
C ILE A 78 -2.55 2.31 14.48
N ALA A 79 -2.82 1.29 15.28
CA ALA A 79 -3.71 0.20 14.89
C ALA A 79 -5.13 0.70 14.64
N LEU A 80 -5.70 1.46 15.57
CA LEU A 80 -7.06 1.99 15.46
C LEU A 80 -7.22 2.91 14.25
N VAL A 81 -6.32 3.90 14.09
CA VAL A 81 -6.38 4.83 12.96
C VAL A 81 -6.22 4.08 11.63
N SER A 82 -5.34 3.09 11.56
CA SER A 82 -5.18 2.23 10.37
C SER A 82 -6.46 1.48 10.02
N ILE A 83 -7.14 0.92 11.02
CA ILE A 83 -8.42 0.23 10.84
C ILE A 83 -9.50 1.20 10.37
N LEU A 84 -9.60 2.39 10.96
CA LEU A 84 -10.56 3.42 10.56
C LEU A 84 -10.37 3.84 9.10
N ILE A 85 -9.13 4.07 8.67
CA ILE A 85 -8.82 4.36 7.26
C ILE A 85 -9.28 3.20 6.35
N LYS A 86 -9.01 1.95 6.74
CA LYS A 86 -9.45 0.78 5.98
C LYS A 86 -10.97 0.68 5.92
N LEU A 87 -11.69 1.01 6.97
CA LEU A 87 -13.16 1.05 6.98
C LEU A 87 -13.71 2.14 6.04
N VAL A 88 -13.12 3.33 6.04
CA VAL A 88 -13.51 4.41 5.12
C VAL A 88 -13.28 3.99 3.66
N THR A 89 -12.20 3.30 3.38
CA THR A 89 -11.80 2.88 2.01
C THR A 89 -12.36 1.51 1.62
N ILE A 90 -13.11 0.83 2.47
CA ILE A 90 -13.49 -0.59 2.31
C ILE A 90 -14.23 -0.88 1.00
N ARG A 91 -15.15 -0.02 0.59
CA ARG A 91 -15.92 -0.19 -0.67
C ARG A 91 -15.01 -0.17 -1.89
N SER A 92 -14.07 0.77 -1.93
CA SER A 92 -13.09 0.88 -3.02
C SER A 92 -12.12 -0.30 -3.01
N SER A 93 -11.66 -0.68 -1.82
CA SER A 93 -10.75 -1.81 -1.61
C SER A 93 -11.38 -3.14 -2.05
N ILE A 94 -12.64 -3.43 -1.67
CA ILE A 94 -13.38 -4.63 -2.10
C ILE A 94 -13.48 -4.66 -3.63
N LYS A 95 -13.93 -3.55 -4.25
CA LYS A 95 -14.06 -3.46 -5.71
C LYS A 95 -12.74 -3.75 -6.43
N SER A 96 -11.64 -3.18 -5.94
CA SER A 96 -10.31 -3.41 -6.50
C SER A 96 -9.84 -4.85 -6.30
N THR A 97 -10.03 -5.43 -5.11
CA THR A 97 -9.67 -6.83 -4.81
C THR A 97 -10.42 -7.81 -5.69
N VAL A 98 -11.73 -7.63 -5.88
CA VAL A 98 -12.55 -8.45 -6.79
C VAL A 98 -12.05 -8.36 -8.23
N GLN A 99 -11.71 -7.16 -8.72
CA GLN A 99 -11.15 -7.00 -10.07
C GLN A 99 -9.79 -7.67 -10.21
N GLN A 100 -8.93 -7.60 -9.19
CA GLN A 100 -7.65 -8.29 -9.16
C GLN A 100 -7.82 -9.81 -9.18
N GLN A 101 -8.76 -10.37 -8.40
CA GLN A 101 -9.06 -11.80 -8.42
C GLN A 101 -9.57 -12.25 -9.79
N LYS A 102 -10.51 -11.52 -10.41
CA LYS A 102 -10.98 -11.79 -11.77
C LYS A 102 -9.82 -11.80 -12.79
N MET A 103 -8.90 -10.83 -12.68
CA MET A 103 -7.70 -10.77 -13.53
C MET A 103 -6.81 -12.01 -13.37
N GLN A 104 -6.64 -12.51 -12.16
CA GLN A 104 -5.85 -13.71 -11.91
C GLN A 104 -6.51 -14.97 -12.49
N LEU A 105 -7.85 -15.06 -12.44
CA LEU A 105 -8.60 -16.20 -12.98
C LEU A 105 -8.47 -16.34 -14.50
N ILE A 106 -8.34 -15.24 -15.24
CA ILE A 106 -8.14 -15.26 -16.70
C ILE A 106 -6.66 -15.34 -17.11
N GLY A 107 -5.75 -15.47 -16.15
CA GLY A 107 -4.31 -15.56 -16.41
C GLY A 107 -3.91 -16.57 -17.48
N PRO A 108 -4.46 -17.81 -17.52
CA PRO A 108 -4.20 -18.76 -18.59
C PRO A 108 -4.59 -18.26 -19.99
N ASP A 109 -5.76 -17.64 -20.13
CA ASP A 109 -6.21 -17.09 -21.42
C ASP A 109 -5.37 -15.89 -21.85
N GLN A 110 -4.94 -15.06 -20.89
CA GLN A 110 -3.95 -13.98 -21.13
C GLN A 110 -2.62 -14.55 -21.65
N ALA A 111 -2.09 -15.57 -20.97
CA ALA A 111 -0.83 -16.21 -21.37
C ALA A 111 -0.88 -16.80 -22.78
N ARG A 112 -2.04 -17.36 -23.20
CA ARG A 112 -2.24 -17.84 -24.57
C ARG A 112 -2.18 -16.71 -25.60
N ILE A 113 -2.86 -15.58 -25.32
CA ILE A 113 -2.80 -14.43 -26.22
C ILE A 113 -1.36 -13.91 -26.28
N GLU A 114 -0.66 -13.82 -25.16
CA GLU A 114 0.74 -13.38 -25.14
C GLU A 114 1.66 -14.31 -25.92
N ALA A 115 1.48 -15.62 -25.77
CA ALA A 115 2.25 -16.63 -26.52
C ALA A 115 2.02 -16.55 -28.03
N LYS A 116 0.78 -16.28 -28.47
CA LYS A 116 0.40 -16.12 -29.89
C LYS A 116 1.18 -14.99 -30.57
N TYR A 117 1.51 -13.94 -29.84
CA TYR A 117 2.22 -12.77 -30.36
C TYR A 117 3.70 -12.71 -29.94
N LYS A 118 4.22 -13.75 -29.30
CA LYS A 118 5.62 -13.83 -28.87
C LYS A 118 6.54 -13.81 -30.11
N GLY A 119 7.52 -12.88 -30.10
CA GLY A 119 8.47 -12.71 -31.20
C GLY A 119 7.94 -11.90 -32.39
N ARG A 120 6.73 -11.34 -32.30
CA ARG A 120 6.18 -10.42 -33.31
C ARG A 120 6.15 -9.00 -32.75
N ASP A 121 7.16 -8.21 -33.14
CA ASP A 121 7.34 -6.84 -32.63
C ASP A 121 6.78 -5.75 -33.56
N ASP A 122 6.16 -6.17 -34.67
CA ASP A 122 5.51 -5.26 -35.59
C ASP A 122 4.32 -4.53 -34.96
N GLN A 123 4.02 -3.33 -35.44
CA GLN A 123 2.97 -2.49 -34.90
C GLN A 123 1.58 -3.12 -35.03
N GLN A 124 1.36 -3.89 -36.10
CA GLN A 124 0.09 -4.58 -36.34
C GLN A 124 -0.14 -5.69 -35.31
N ALA A 125 0.89 -6.50 -35.00
CA ALA A 125 0.81 -7.52 -33.97
C ALA A 125 0.55 -6.92 -32.57
N LYS A 126 1.20 -5.79 -32.24
CA LYS A 126 0.94 -5.06 -30.98
C LYS A 126 -0.50 -4.58 -30.88
N MET A 127 -1.06 -4.05 -31.96
CA MET A 127 -2.46 -3.63 -32.02
C MET A 127 -3.42 -4.81 -31.87
N GLN A 128 -3.18 -5.91 -32.60
CA GLN A 128 -4.00 -7.12 -32.53
C GLN A 128 -3.97 -7.73 -31.13
N LYS A 129 -2.80 -7.87 -30.51
CA LYS A 129 -2.64 -8.32 -29.10
C LYS A 129 -3.44 -7.45 -28.14
N ALA A 130 -3.35 -6.13 -28.27
CA ALA A 130 -4.08 -5.20 -27.41
C ALA A 130 -5.61 -5.35 -27.59
N THR A 131 -6.09 -5.56 -28.83
CA THR A 131 -7.50 -5.78 -29.14
C THR A 131 -8.01 -7.10 -28.57
N GLU A 132 -7.24 -8.20 -28.72
CA GLU A 132 -7.62 -9.50 -28.14
C GLU A 132 -7.65 -9.46 -26.61
N LEU A 133 -6.67 -8.82 -25.97
CA LEU A 133 -6.66 -8.63 -24.51
C LEU A 133 -7.85 -7.79 -24.05
N GLN A 134 -8.18 -6.72 -24.78
CA GLN A 134 -9.34 -5.90 -24.46
C GLN A 134 -10.66 -6.66 -24.61
N ALA A 135 -10.80 -7.50 -25.64
CA ALA A 135 -11.94 -8.39 -25.84
C ALA A 135 -12.06 -9.41 -24.70
N LEU A 136 -10.94 -10.01 -24.26
CA LEU A 136 -10.89 -10.92 -23.12
C LEU A 136 -11.37 -10.24 -21.84
N TYR A 137 -10.87 -9.03 -21.53
CA TYR A 137 -11.30 -8.27 -20.36
C TYR A 137 -12.79 -7.91 -20.42
N LYS A 138 -13.28 -7.49 -21.58
CA LYS A 138 -14.70 -7.17 -21.78
C LYS A 138 -15.60 -8.42 -21.59
N LYS A 139 -15.17 -9.58 -22.11
CA LYS A 139 -15.89 -10.85 -21.96
C LYS A 139 -16.09 -11.26 -20.50
N HIS A 140 -15.11 -10.96 -19.64
CA HIS A 140 -15.13 -11.34 -18.21
C HIS A 140 -15.53 -10.18 -17.30
N ASP A 141 -16.02 -9.06 -17.85
CA ASP A 141 -16.38 -7.85 -17.10
C ASP A 141 -15.24 -7.40 -16.17
N ILE A 142 -14.03 -7.33 -16.73
CA ILE A 142 -12.83 -6.91 -16.02
C ILE A 142 -12.44 -5.49 -16.43
N ASN A 143 -12.29 -4.63 -15.43
CA ASN A 143 -11.72 -3.31 -15.61
C ASN A 143 -10.28 -3.31 -15.08
N PRO A 144 -9.24 -3.32 -15.95
CA PRO A 144 -7.84 -3.31 -15.53
C PRO A 144 -7.48 -2.07 -14.69
N PHE A 145 -8.08 -0.91 -14.99
CA PHE A 145 -7.90 0.29 -14.17
C PHE A 145 -8.57 0.18 -12.81
N GLY A 146 -9.68 -0.56 -12.71
CA GLY A 146 -10.33 -0.87 -11.45
C GLY A 146 -9.48 -1.76 -10.55
N ALA A 147 -8.75 -2.70 -11.13
CA ALA A 147 -7.77 -3.52 -10.41
C ALA A 147 -6.62 -2.69 -9.83
N MET A 148 -6.14 -1.67 -10.56
CA MET A 148 -5.11 -0.75 -10.11
C MET A 148 -5.63 0.33 -9.15
N GLY A 149 -6.95 0.56 -9.11
CA GLY A 149 -7.57 1.63 -8.32
C GLY A 149 -7.24 1.54 -6.82
N GLY A 150 -7.14 0.33 -6.29
CA GLY A 150 -6.71 0.11 -4.91
C GLY A 150 -5.28 0.58 -4.64
N LEU A 151 -4.36 0.33 -5.55
CA LEU A 151 -2.97 0.79 -5.44
C LEU A 151 -2.90 2.32 -5.50
N LEU A 152 -3.60 2.93 -6.45
CA LEU A 152 -3.64 4.39 -6.62
C LEU A 152 -4.22 5.11 -5.41
N LEU A 153 -5.20 4.50 -4.72
CA LEU A 153 -5.77 5.06 -3.49
C LEU A 153 -4.87 4.81 -2.28
N SER A 154 -4.23 3.63 -2.20
CA SER A 154 -3.40 3.25 -1.06
C SER A 154 -2.12 4.05 -0.97
N PHE A 155 -1.55 4.47 -2.10
CA PHE A 155 -0.27 5.18 -2.13
C PHE A 155 -0.32 6.57 -1.44
N PRO A 156 -1.27 7.47 -1.75
CA PRO A 156 -1.41 8.73 -1.00
C PRO A 156 -1.67 8.51 0.49
N ILE A 157 -2.49 7.51 0.85
CA ILE A 157 -2.78 7.18 2.24
C ILE A 157 -1.52 6.71 2.96
N MET A 158 -0.70 5.88 2.33
CA MET A 158 0.57 5.41 2.87
C MET A 158 1.52 6.60 3.15
N ILE A 159 1.64 7.54 2.21
CA ILE A 159 2.46 8.74 2.39
C ILE A 159 1.92 9.61 3.53
N ALA A 160 0.60 9.80 3.60
CA ALA A 160 -0.02 10.57 4.66
C ALA A 160 0.21 9.93 6.05
N MET A 161 0.04 8.61 6.15
CA MET A 161 0.31 7.87 7.39
C MET A 161 1.79 7.87 7.77
N TYR A 162 2.70 7.75 6.81
CA TYR A 162 4.14 7.86 7.05
C TYR A 162 4.48 9.20 7.70
N GLN A 163 3.99 10.29 7.12
CA GLN A 163 4.21 11.61 7.69
C GLN A 163 3.48 11.80 9.04
N ALA A 164 2.26 11.30 9.17
CA ALA A 164 1.48 11.44 10.39
C ALA A 164 2.12 10.67 11.56
N VAL A 165 2.51 9.41 11.37
CA VAL A 165 3.19 8.61 12.40
C VAL A 165 4.54 9.23 12.81
N GLY A 166 5.31 9.72 11.83
CA GLY A 166 6.60 10.35 12.08
C GLY A 166 6.51 11.74 12.73
N ARG A 167 5.32 12.38 12.75
CA ARG A 167 5.15 13.77 13.19
C ARG A 167 4.14 13.96 14.32
N ALA A 168 3.35 12.92 14.65
CA ALA A 168 2.45 12.95 15.80
C ALA A 168 3.26 12.96 17.09
N GLY A 169 3.24 14.07 17.82
CA GLY A 169 4.12 14.32 18.97
C GLY A 169 4.01 13.24 20.05
N ASN A 170 2.80 12.83 20.41
CA ASN A 170 2.58 11.80 21.41
C ASN A 170 3.09 10.42 20.92
N VAL A 171 2.86 10.10 19.64
CA VAL A 171 3.30 8.80 19.07
C VAL A 171 4.81 8.70 18.97
N ILE A 172 5.51 9.79 18.60
CA ILE A 172 6.98 9.83 18.54
C ILE A 172 7.60 9.58 19.92
N GLN A 173 6.99 10.13 20.97
CA GLN A 173 7.42 9.93 22.35
C GLN A 173 6.94 8.61 22.95
N GLY A 174 5.99 7.97 22.29
CA GLY A 174 5.41 6.72 22.72
C GLY A 174 6.35 5.54 22.56
N THR A 175 6.08 4.49 23.34
CA THR A 175 6.84 3.23 23.31
C THR A 175 5.95 2.04 22.97
N PHE A 176 6.59 1.00 22.45
CA PHE A 176 5.96 -0.32 22.27
C PHE A 176 6.96 -1.41 22.69
N LEU A 177 6.55 -2.28 23.59
CA LEU A 177 7.41 -3.32 24.20
C LEU A 177 8.67 -2.74 24.84
N GLY A 178 8.58 -1.55 25.41
CA GLY A 178 9.70 -0.84 26.06
C GLY A 178 10.59 -0.02 25.13
N GLU A 179 10.37 -0.09 23.81
CA GLU A 179 11.19 0.58 22.81
C GLU A 179 10.46 1.77 22.18
N THR A 180 11.21 2.81 21.83
CA THR A 180 10.65 4.01 21.18
C THR A 180 10.22 3.73 19.75
N LEU A 181 9.07 4.31 19.34
CA LEU A 181 8.58 4.17 17.96
C LEU A 181 9.36 4.98 16.94
N ALA A 182 10.20 5.92 17.38
CA ALA A 182 11.07 6.68 16.51
C ALA A 182 12.33 5.90 16.07
N GLY A 183 12.74 4.86 16.81
CA GLY A 183 13.84 3.99 16.44
C GLY A 183 13.60 3.24 15.13
N THR A 184 14.66 2.78 14.48
CA THR A 184 14.59 2.11 13.18
C THR A 184 15.06 0.65 13.27
N PRO A 185 14.58 -0.27 12.40
CA PRO A 185 15.14 -1.61 12.31
C PRO A 185 16.66 -1.62 12.09
N LYS A 186 17.17 -0.67 11.28
CA LYS A 186 18.60 -0.51 11.03
C LYS A 186 19.40 -0.31 12.34
N MET A 187 18.89 0.53 13.24
CA MET A 187 19.49 0.71 14.58
C MET A 187 19.39 -0.59 15.38
N GLY A 188 18.23 -1.25 15.35
CA GLY A 188 18.05 -2.52 16.03
C GLY A 188 19.07 -3.59 15.63
N PHE A 189 19.37 -3.71 14.33
CA PHE A 189 20.42 -4.64 13.86
C PHE A 189 21.82 -4.19 14.27
N ALA A 190 22.11 -2.90 14.28
CA ALA A 190 23.43 -2.39 14.69
C ALA A 190 23.71 -2.56 16.19
N GLU A 191 22.67 -2.42 17.01
CA GLU A 191 22.76 -2.44 18.49
C GLU A 191 22.37 -3.80 19.09
N GLY A 192 21.95 -4.77 18.28
CA GLY A 192 21.45 -6.07 18.73
C GLY A 192 20.11 -5.99 19.46
N ASN A 193 19.29 -4.98 19.19
CA ASN A 193 17.97 -4.82 19.80
C ASN A 193 16.94 -5.76 19.13
N TYR A 194 16.66 -6.88 19.83
CA TYR A 194 15.77 -7.93 19.32
C TYR A 194 14.31 -7.49 19.15
N VAL A 195 13.86 -6.46 19.86
CA VAL A 195 12.48 -5.96 19.73
C VAL A 195 12.30 -5.31 18.37
N TYR A 196 13.20 -4.42 17.97
CA TYR A 196 13.15 -3.79 16.64
C TYR A 196 13.29 -4.82 15.51
N ILE A 197 14.20 -5.77 15.68
CA ILE A 197 14.41 -6.86 14.71
C ILE A 197 13.14 -7.71 14.60
N GLY A 198 12.56 -8.11 15.74
CA GLY A 198 11.36 -8.93 15.80
C GLY A 198 10.16 -8.28 15.12
N ILE A 199 9.90 -6.98 15.43
CA ILE A 199 8.80 -6.23 14.80
C ILE A 199 9.01 -6.14 13.28
N PHE A 200 10.23 -5.86 12.84
CA PHE A 200 10.57 -5.75 11.42
C PHE A 200 10.38 -7.07 10.66
N VAL A 201 10.86 -8.18 11.22
CA VAL A 201 10.69 -9.51 10.64
C VAL A 201 9.20 -9.89 10.57
N PHE A 202 8.46 -9.65 11.66
CA PHE A 202 7.03 -9.94 11.68
C PHE A 202 6.24 -9.09 10.67
N MET A 203 6.60 -7.83 10.53
CA MET A 203 6.07 -6.95 9.48
C MET A 203 6.32 -7.53 8.09
N GLY A 204 7.55 -7.97 7.80
CA GLY A 204 7.92 -8.58 6.52
C GLY A 204 7.11 -9.85 6.22
N ILE A 205 6.90 -10.71 7.22
CA ILE A 205 6.08 -11.92 7.11
C ILE A 205 4.61 -11.56 6.85
N ALA A 206 4.05 -10.62 7.62
CA ALA A 206 2.67 -10.18 7.44
C ALA A 206 2.45 -9.54 6.05
N GLN A 207 3.41 -8.73 5.59
CA GLN A 207 3.38 -8.11 4.27
C GLN A 207 3.44 -9.15 3.15
N PHE A 208 4.35 -10.12 3.25
CA PHE A 208 4.41 -11.24 2.31
C PHE A 208 3.09 -12.01 2.28
N ALA A 209 2.55 -12.38 3.44
CA ALA A 209 1.31 -13.11 3.55
C ALA A 209 0.13 -12.33 2.92
N SER A 210 0.05 -11.00 3.14
CA SER A 210 -1.00 -10.16 2.57
C SER A 210 -0.99 -10.12 1.05
N MET A 211 0.17 -10.31 0.43
CA MET A 211 0.35 -10.37 -1.02
C MET A 211 0.18 -11.78 -1.58
N TRP A 212 0.61 -12.79 -0.81
CA TRP A 212 0.61 -14.18 -1.23
C TRP A 212 -0.78 -14.83 -1.11
N VAL A 213 -1.53 -14.55 -0.03
CA VAL A 213 -2.86 -15.15 0.23
C VAL A 213 -3.84 -14.95 -0.93
N PRO A 214 -4.05 -13.73 -1.47
CA PRO A 214 -4.94 -13.52 -2.61
C PRO A 214 -4.55 -14.35 -3.83
N GLN A 215 -3.24 -14.46 -4.09
CA GLN A 215 -2.73 -15.24 -5.23
C GLN A 215 -2.92 -16.74 -5.03
N TYR A 216 -2.67 -17.22 -3.82
CA TYR A 216 -2.89 -18.63 -3.48
C TYR A 216 -4.35 -19.02 -3.65
N LEU A 217 -5.29 -18.23 -3.14
CA LEU A 217 -6.72 -18.46 -3.28
C LEU A 217 -7.16 -18.44 -4.75
N ALA A 218 -6.68 -17.47 -5.53
CA ALA A 218 -6.98 -17.40 -6.94
C ALA A 218 -6.43 -18.59 -7.73
N LYS A 219 -5.18 -19.03 -7.45
CA LYS A 219 -4.58 -20.20 -8.11
C LYS A 219 -5.38 -21.48 -7.91
N ARG A 220 -6.00 -21.67 -6.75
CA ARG A 220 -6.86 -22.85 -6.48
C ARG A 220 -8.11 -22.90 -7.35
N LYS A 221 -8.57 -21.76 -7.87
CA LYS A 221 -9.80 -21.60 -8.66
C LYS A 221 -9.55 -21.56 -10.17
N VAL A 222 -8.30 -21.42 -10.60
CA VAL A 222 -7.94 -21.42 -12.02
C VAL A 222 -8.11 -22.81 -12.61
N LYS A 223 -9.00 -22.92 -13.59
CA LYS A 223 -9.18 -24.15 -14.39
C LYS A 223 -8.21 -24.14 -15.57
N LEU A 224 -7.23 -25.05 -15.56
CA LEU A 224 -6.30 -25.25 -16.66
C LEU A 224 -6.91 -26.23 -17.69
N ARG A 225 -6.73 -25.95 -18.98
CA ARG A 225 -7.06 -26.91 -20.04
C ARG A 225 -5.87 -27.85 -20.30
N PRO A 226 -6.10 -29.05 -20.82
CA PRO A 226 -5.01 -29.93 -21.22
C PRO A 226 -4.03 -29.20 -22.16
N GLY A 227 -2.72 -29.25 -21.84
CA GLY A 227 -1.68 -28.56 -22.61
C GLY A 227 -1.36 -27.12 -22.16
N ASP A 228 -2.13 -26.53 -21.23
CA ASP A 228 -1.77 -25.23 -20.69
C ASP A 228 -0.51 -25.32 -19.84
N LYS A 229 0.44 -24.45 -20.09
CA LYS A 229 1.51 -24.19 -19.12
C LYS A 229 0.88 -23.50 -17.91
N LYS A 230 1.30 -23.88 -16.70
CA LYS A 230 0.91 -23.16 -15.48
C LYS A 230 1.22 -21.67 -15.71
N PRO A 231 0.21 -20.81 -15.72
CA PRO A 231 0.46 -19.41 -16.00
C PRO A 231 1.35 -18.85 -14.89
N GLU A 232 2.38 -18.14 -15.27
CA GLU A 232 2.99 -17.19 -14.36
C GLU A 232 1.87 -16.23 -13.96
N THR A 233 1.60 -16.12 -12.66
CA THR A 233 0.50 -15.28 -12.18
C THR A 233 0.78 -13.87 -12.66
N PRO A 234 -0.13 -13.23 -13.44
CA PRO A 234 0.09 -11.86 -13.88
C PRO A 234 0.38 -10.99 -12.65
N GLY A 235 1.50 -10.28 -12.66
CA GLY A 235 1.93 -9.45 -11.53
C GLY A 235 2.74 -10.15 -10.44
N GLN A 236 3.10 -11.43 -10.56
CA GLN A 236 3.93 -12.13 -9.56
C GLN A 236 5.32 -11.47 -9.42
N SER A 237 5.96 -11.10 -10.52
CA SER A 237 7.22 -10.35 -10.51
C SER A 237 7.06 -8.99 -9.84
N MET A 238 5.96 -8.27 -10.12
CA MET A 238 5.65 -6.99 -9.49
C MET A 238 5.44 -7.14 -7.98
N MET A 239 4.84 -8.25 -7.54
CA MET A 239 4.70 -8.56 -6.11
C MET A 239 6.04 -8.64 -5.40
N TYR A 240 6.99 -9.42 -5.96
CA TYR A 240 8.32 -9.55 -5.35
C TYR A 240 9.08 -8.23 -5.36
N VAL A 241 9.02 -7.47 -6.45
CA VAL A 241 9.62 -6.12 -6.52
C VAL A 241 9.02 -5.21 -5.45
N SER A 242 7.69 -5.20 -5.29
CA SER A 242 7.01 -4.39 -4.28
C SER A 242 7.38 -4.82 -2.86
N LEU A 243 7.48 -6.13 -2.60
CA LEU A 243 7.88 -6.65 -1.30
C LEU A 243 9.31 -6.22 -0.95
N ILE A 244 10.26 -6.42 -1.87
CA ILE A 244 11.66 -6.01 -1.68
C ILE A 244 11.74 -4.51 -1.41
N MET A 245 11.00 -3.70 -2.17
CA MET A 245 10.96 -2.25 -1.97
C MET A 245 10.42 -1.87 -0.59
N ILE A 246 9.32 -2.49 -0.14
CA ILE A 246 8.71 -2.21 1.17
C ILE A 246 9.66 -2.62 2.30
N VAL A 247 10.30 -3.79 2.19
CA VAL A 247 11.29 -4.27 3.18
C VAL A 247 12.49 -3.35 3.22
N ALA A 248 13.03 -2.94 2.06
CA ALA A 248 14.16 -2.02 1.99
C ALA A 248 13.86 -0.64 2.58
N LEU A 249 12.68 -0.07 2.28
CA LEU A 249 12.23 1.18 2.88
C LEU A 249 12.00 1.03 4.39
N GLY A 250 11.31 -0.04 4.81
CA GLY A 250 11.01 -0.32 6.21
C GLY A 250 12.25 -0.53 7.07
N PHE A 251 13.37 -0.98 6.48
CA PHE A 251 14.64 -1.11 7.19
C PHE A 251 15.19 0.21 7.71
N SER A 252 14.93 1.31 6.99
CA SER A 252 15.43 2.65 7.33
C SER A 252 14.36 3.57 7.94
N TRP A 253 13.10 3.14 7.95
CA TRP A 253 12.01 3.96 8.47
C TRP A 253 11.75 3.69 9.97
N PRO A 254 11.12 4.64 10.70
CA PRO A 254 10.72 4.43 12.08
C PRO A 254 9.89 3.18 12.28
N ILE A 255 10.09 2.48 13.41
CA ILE A 255 9.40 1.21 13.70
C ILE A 255 7.88 1.37 13.79
N GLY A 256 7.38 2.57 14.08
CA GLY A 256 5.97 2.91 14.01
C GLY A 256 5.36 2.65 12.63
N MET A 257 6.15 2.80 11.55
CA MET A 257 5.70 2.44 10.19
C MET A 257 5.68 0.94 9.96
N SER A 258 6.59 0.18 10.56
CA SER A 258 6.53 -1.29 10.53
C SER A 258 5.26 -1.80 11.20
N LEU A 259 4.86 -1.20 12.33
CA LEU A 259 3.60 -1.49 13.01
C LEU A 259 2.38 -1.15 12.15
N TYR A 260 2.38 0.01 11.49
CA TYR A 260 1.34 0.39 10.52
C TYR A 260 1.19 -0.63 9.39
N TRP A 261 2.30 -1.04 8.75
CA TRP A 261 2.27 -2.04 7.69
C TRP A 261 1.81 -3.41 8.19
N MET A 262 2.25 -3.82 9.37
CA MET A 262 1.80 -5.05 10.00
C MET A 262 0.27 -5.07 10.16
N VAL A 263 -0.30 -4.04 10.79
CA VAL A 263 -1.75 -3.93 11.00
C VAL A 263 -2.51 -3.91 9.67
N THR A 264 -2.08 -3.10 8.72
CA THR A 264 -2.74 -2.99 7.40
C THR A 264 -2.65 -4.29 6.59
N SER A 265 -1.57 -5.05 6.74
CA SER A 265 -1.40 -6.38 6.13
C SER A 265 -2.37 -7.38 6.73
N LEU A 266 -2.50 -7.43 8.05
CA LEU A 266 -3.44 -8.31 8.74
C LEU A 266 -4.89 -8.01 8.36
N VAL A 267 -5.25 -6.72 8.32
CA VAL A 267 -6.59 -6.29 7.87
C VAL A 267 -6.82 -6.68 6.39
N THR A 268 -5.81 -6.56 5.54
CA THR A 268 -5.91 -6.95 4.13
C THR A 268 -6.08 -8.46 3.95
N ILE A 269 -5.38 -9.28 4.74
CA ILE A 269 -5.56 -10.74 4.76
C ILE A 269 -6.99 -11.08 5.17
N THR A 270 -7.45 -10.53 6.28
CA THR A 270 -8.82 -10.76 6.79
C THR A 270 -9.87 -10.36 5.75
N GLN A 271 -9.73 -9.18 5.14
CA GLN A 271 -10.60 -8.71 4.08
C GLN A 271 -10.62 -9.67 2.88
N THR A 272 -9.45 -10.15 2.47
CA THR A 272 -9.33 -11.09 1.33
C THR A 272 -10.03 -12.40 1.61
N LEU A 273 -9.86 -12.96 2.81
CA LEU A 273 -10.53 -14.20 3.23
C LEU A 273 -12.05 -14.02 3.29
N LEU A 274 -12.54 -12.90 3.82
CA LEU A 274 -13.97 -12.59 3.86
C LEU A 274 -14.57 -12.41 2.45
N ILE A 275 -13.84 -11.78 1.54
CA ILE A 275 -14.27 -11.63 0.13
C ILE A 275 -14.32 -13.01 -0.54
N ASP A 276 -13.29 -13.83 -0.33
CA ASP A 276 -13.21 -15.17 -0.89
C ASP A 276 -14.38 -16.03 -0.44
N TRP A 277 -14.66 -16.05 0.86
CA TRP A 277 -15.79 -16.76 1.44
C TRP A 277 -17.15 -16.28 0.90
N LYS A 278 -17.37 -14.95 0.86
CA LYS A 278 -18.68 -14.38 0.51
C LYS A 278 -19.01 -14.40 -0.98
N TYR A 279 -18.01 -14.23 -1.84
CA TYR A 279 -18.23 -14.00 -3.28
C TYR A 279 -17.79 -15.16 -4.18
N THR A 280 -17.24 -16.22 -3.61
CA THR A 280 -16.70 -17.32 -4.42
C THR A 280 -17.45 -18.63 -4.24
N ASP A 281 -18.24 -18.77 -3.20
CA ASP A 281 -19.11 -19.94 -2.99
C ASP A 281 -20.50 -19.76 -3.66
N LYS A 282 -20.63 -18.78 -4.53
CA LYS A 282 -21.76 -18.56 -5.42
C LYS A 282 -21.31 -18.61 -6.88
#